data_20796deeed55895aac09430ea2fe0170
#
_entry.id   20796deeed55895aac09430ea2fe0170
#
_cell.length_a   1.000
_cell.length_b   1.000
_cell.length_c   1.000
_cell.angle_alpha   90.00
_cell.angle_beta   90.00
_cell.angle_gamma   90.00
#
_symmetry.space_group_name_H-M   'P 1'
#
loop_
_entity.id
_entity.type
_entity.pdbx_description
1 polymer ?
#
loop_
_entity_poly.entity_id
_entity_poly.type
_entity_poly.pdbx_seq_one_letter_code
_entity_poly.pdbx_strand_id
1 'polypeptide(L)'
;MFERITIVLFKSHFTAKYIAEKMYKTLFYFFIMLIIALSPTICLFKDGVVISKNEYYLMEEAIRNSNGSLISQNGKIINDNFYISTNLYNYAFSYDDYDTQKFNVIIEDGTFNIYTYGIRVASGNIELGDLKIDKNASSKEISLLTSKLYEVVYENDLNIISAYIIINC
;
A
#
# COMPACT_ATOMS: atom_id res chain seq x y z
N MET A 1 30.33 1.00 -24.63
CA MET A 1 29.14 1.47 -23.87
C MET A 1 29.20 1.01 -22.42
N PHE A 2 29.30 -0.27 -22.13
CA PHE A 2 29.41 -0.83 -20.78
C PHE A 2 30.56 -0.25 -19.95
N GLU A 3 31.73 -0.04 -20.52
CA GLU A 3 32.87 0.57 -19.83
C GLU A 3 32.57 1.95 -19.27
N ARG A 4 31.79 2.78 -19.99
CA ARG A 4 31.41 4.14 -19.54
C ARG A 4 30.42 4.10 -18.38
N ILE A 5 29.45 3.19 -18.43
CA ILE A 5 28.48 3.01 -17.33
C ILE A 5 29.23 2.55 -16.07
N THR A 6 30.15 1.63 -16.19
CA THR A 6 30.97 1.14 -15.08
C THR A 6 31.83 2.27 -14.48
N ILE A 7 32.40 3.13 -15.31
CA ILE A 7 33.23 4.26 -14.83
C ILE A 7 32.36 5.29 -14.10
N VAL A 8 31.18 5.64 -14.61
CA VAL A 8 30.30 6.61 -13.96
C VAL A 8 29.78 6.07 -12.62
N LEU A 9 29.43 4.80 -12.53
CA LEU A 9 28.90 4.20 -11.32
C LEU A 9 29.95 3.95 -10.24
N PHE A 10 31.15 3.49 -10.62
CA PHE A 10 32.12 2.97 -9.66
C PHE A 10 33.44 3.77 -9.59
N LYS A 11 33.69 4.67 -10.54
CA LYS A 11 34.93 5.45 -10.62
C LYS A 11 34.65 6.90 -10.99
N SER A 12 33.91 7.60 -10.13
CA SER A 12 33.42 8.97 -10.38
C SER A 12 34.54 9.99 -10.72
N HIS A 13 35.78 9.79 -10.25
CA HIS A 13 36.91 10.66 -10.54
C HIS A 13 37.36 10.61 -12.01
N PHE A 14 36.96 9.60 -12.78
CA PHE A 14 37.21 9.54 -14.23
C PHE A 14 36.11 10.17 -15.09
N THR A 15 35.04 10.65 -14.49
CA THR A 15 33.89 11.27 -15.23
C THR A 15 34.31 12.50 -16.03
N ALA A 16 35.33 13.24 -15.58
CA ALA A 16 35.88 14.40 -16.28
C ALA A 16 36.31 14.09 -17.74
N LYS A 17 36.73 12.84 -18.02
CA LYS A 17 37.05 12.38 -19.38
C LYS A 17 35.92 12.50 -20.38
N TYR A 18 34.68 12.47 -19.89
CA TYR A 18 33.47 12.46 -20.75
C TYR A 18 32.75 13.82 -20.83
N ILE A 19 33.28 14.86 -20.12
CA ILE A 19 32.68 16.21 -20.13
C ILE A 19 32.69 16.83 -21.54
N ALA A 20 33.70 16.51 -22.36
CA ALA A 20 33.83 17.02 -23.73
C ALA A 20 32.96 16.27 -24.78
N GLU A 21 32.13 15.31 -24.35
CA GLU A 21 31.29 14.57 -25.28
C GLU A 21 30.09 15.42 -25.75
N LYS A 22 29.58 15.10 -26.96
CA LYS A 22 28.39 15.77 -27.50
C LYS A 22 27.19 15.58 -26.58
N MET A 23 26.48 16.66 -26.34
CA MET A 23 25.34 16.76 -25.40
C MET A 23 24.30 15.62 -25.54
N TYR A 24 24.02 15.16 -26.77
CA TYR A 24 23.06 14.05 -26.99
C TYR A 24 23.55 12.72 -26.40
N LYS A 25 24.87 12.47 -26.35
CA LYS A 25 25.42 11.27 -25.73
C LYS A 25 25.28 11.30 -24.21
N THR A 26 25.52 12.47 -23.62
CA THR A 26 25.36 12.70 -22.20
C THR A 26 23.88 12.49 -21.78
N LEU A 27 22.94 13.05 -22.55
CA LEU A 27 21.50 12.83 -22.35
C LEU A 27 21.13 11.36 -22.46
N PHE A 28 21.65 10.64 -23.45
CA PHE A 28 21.38 9.20 -23.61
C PHE A 28 21.88 8.38 -22.41
N TYR A 29 23.06 8.67 -21.88
CA TYR A 29 23.56 8.03 -20.66
C TYR A 29 22.70 8.38 -19.45
N PHE A 30 22.26 9.62 -19.33
CA PHE A 30 21.36 10.04 -18.26
C PHE A 30 20.04 9.25 -18.31
N PHE A 31 19.46 9.07 -19.49
CA PHE A 31 18.24 8.27 -19.65
C PHE A 31 18.45 6.80 -19.26
N ILE A 32 19.55 6.19 -19.66
CA ILE A 32 19.87 4.82 -19.24
C ILE A 32 20.00 4.73 -17.73
N MET A 33 20.71 5.66 -17.11
CA MET A 33 20.88 5.68 -15.65
C MET A 33 19.54 5.90 -14.94
N LEU A 34 18.69 6.75 -15.48
CA LEU A 34 17.34 6.96 -14.96
C LEU A 34 16.49 5.67 -15.04
N ILE A 35 16.55 4.93 -16.14
CA ILE A 35 15.84 3.65 -16.29
C ILE A 35 16.37 2.63 -15.27
N ILE A 36 17.68 2.55 -15.08
CA ILE A 36 18.30 1.66 -14.08
C ILE A 36 17.87 2.06 -12.66
N ALA A 37 17.88 3.34 -12.35
CA ALA A 37 17.46 3.86 -11.04
C ALA A 37 15.95 3.62 -10.78
N LEU A 38 15.10 3.67 -11.81
CA LEU A 38 13.67 3.43 -11.70
C LEU A 38 13.30 1.92 -11.77
N SER A 39 14.24 1.05 -12.14
CA SER A 39 13.95 -0.38 -12.30
C SER A 39 13.43 -1.06 -11.02
N PRO A 40 13.93 -0.78 -9.80
CA PRO A 40 13.36 -1.33 -8.58
C PRO A 40 11.90 -0.90 -8.39
N THR A 41 11.59 0.36 -8.68
CA THR A 41 10.21 0.88 -8.61
C THR A 41 9.28 0.16 -9.59
N ILE A 42 9.75 -0.06 -10.84
CA ILE A 42 8.98 -0.80 -11.86
C ILE A 42 8.76 -2.27 -11.42
N CYS A 43 9.74 -2.90 -10.79
CA CYS A 43 9.59 -4.25 -10.25
C CYS A 43 8.54 -4.29 -9.12
N LEU A 44 8.53 -3.31 -8.21
CA LEU A 44 7.53 -3.20 -7.15
C LEU A 44 6.11 -3.06 -7.71
N PHE A 45 5.92 -2.29 -8.77
CA PHE A 45 4.63 -2.22 -9.48
C PHE A 45 4.20 -3.56 -10.07
N LYS A 46 5.16 -4.35 -10.55
CA LYS A 46 4.88 -5.66 -11.13
C LYS A 46 4.58 -6.72 -10.07
N ASP A 47 5.22 -6.63 -8.91
CA ASP A 47 5.10 -7.60 -7.81
C ASP A 47 3.89 -7.37 -6.88
N GLY A 48 3.00 -6.41 -7.23
CA GLY A 48 1.67 -6.30 -6.61
C GLY A 48 1.62 -5.52 -5.31
N VAL A 49 2.49 -4.51 -5.12
CA VAL A 49 2.27 -3.49 -4.09
C VAL A 49 1.05 -2.62 -4.44
N VAL A 50 0.68 -2.56 -5.72
CA VAL A 50 -0.56 -1.95 -6.17
C VAL A 50 -1.73 -2.84 -5.80
N ILE A 51 -2.76 -2.26 -5.19
CA ILE A 51 -3.95 -3.00 -4.83
C ILE A 51 -4.57 -3.63 -6.09
N SER A 52 -4.63 -4.95 -6.11
CA SER A 52 -5.16 -5.71 -7.24
C SER A 52 -6.59 -6.15 -6.96
N LYS A 53 -7.33 -6.54 -8.01
CA LYS A 53 -8.64 -7.19 -7.82
C LYS A 53 -8.54 -8.43 -6.94
N ASN A 54 -7.38 -9.06 -6.87
CA ASN A 54 -7.15 -10.20 -6.00
C ASN A 54 -7.24 -9.81 -4.52
N GLU A 55 -6.82 -8.60 -4.14
CA GLU A 55 -6.94 -8.11 -2.76
C GLU A 55 -8.39 -7.99 -2.32
N TYR A 56 -9.31 -7.58 -3.22
CA TYR A 56 -10.74 -7.58 -2.95
C TYR A 56 -11.26 -8.97 -2.56
N TYR A 57 -10.87 -9.99 -3.30
CA TYR A 57 -11.28 -11.38 -2.99
C TYR A 57 -10.66 -11.90 -1.70
N LEU A 58 -9.39 -11.58 -1.44
CA LEU A 58 -8.72 -11.93 -0.19
C LEU A 58 -9.37 -11.27 1.02
N MET A 59 -9.78 -10.00 0.90
CA MET A 59 -10.55 -9.33 1.95
C MET A 59 -11.91 -9.99 2.17
N GLU A 60 -12.66 -10.27 1.11
CA GLU A 60 -13.97 -10.93 1.22
C GLU A 60 -13.83 -12.30 1.91
N GLU A 61 -12.83 -13.08 1.54
CA GLU A 61 -12.53 -14.38 2.15
C GLU A 61 -12.12 -14.22 3.62
N ALA A 62 -11.26 -13.26 3.93
CA ALA A 62 -10.82 -12.98 5.30
C ALA A 62 -11.99 -12.54 6.20
N ILE A 63 -12.92 -11.73 5.68
CA ILE A 63 -14.15 -11.36 6.41
C ILE A 63 -15.02 -12.58 6.69
N ARG A 64 -15.22 -13.46 5.70
CA ARG A 64 -16.00 -14.70 5.88
C ARG A 64 -15.42 -15.63 6.93
N ASN A 65 -14.10 -15.69 6.99
CA ASN A 65 -13.36 -16.58 7.90
C ASN A 65 -13.05 -15.93 9.26
N SER A 66 -13.41 -14.67 9.46
CA SER A 66 -13.16 -13.97 10.71
C SER A 66 -14.02 -14.54 11.85
N ASN A 67 -13.43 -14.65 13.03
CA ASN A 67 -14.15 -15.10 14.23
C ASN A 67 -14.72 -13.93 15.05
N GLY A 68 -14.43 -12.69 14.65
CA GLY A 68 -14.90 -11.50 15.34
C GLY A 68 -16.31 -11.08 14.93
N SER A 69 -16.81 -10.03 15.56
CA SER A 69 -18.05 -9.37 15.16
C SER A 69 -17.82 -7.87 15.08
N LEU A 70 -18.30 -7.25 14.02
CA LEU A 70 -18.30 -5.82 13.82
C LEU A 70 -19.75 -5.32 13.81
N ILE A 71 -20.05 -4.38 14.69
CA ILE A 71 -21.35 -3.72 14.71
C ILE A 71 -21.10 -2.22 14.57
N SER A 72 -21.65 -1.64 13.53
CA SER A 72 -21.65 -0.18 13.31
C SER A 72 -23.10 0.31 13.27
N GLN A 73 -23.39 1.39 13.99
CA GLN A 73 -24.69 2.08 13.97
C GLN A 73 -24.47 3.58 13.84
N ASN A 74 -25.17 4.19 12.90
CA ASN A 74 -25.00 5.62 12.58
C ASN A 74 -23.52 6.01 12.33
N GLY A 75 -22.75 5.11 11.72
CA GLY A 75 -21.33 5.30 11.42
C GLY A 75 -20.37 5.14 12.61
N LYS A 76 -20.89 4.86 13.82
CA LYS A 76 -20.06 4.58 15.00
C LYS A 76 -19.90 3.08 15.21
N ILE A 77 -18.69 2.69 15.54
CA ILE A 77 -18.35 1.30 15.87
C ILE A 77 -18.76 1.05 17.33
N ILE A 78 -19.64 0.06 17.54
CA ILE A 78 -20.13 -0.30 18.87
C ILE A 78 -19.34 -1.50 19.42
N ASN A 79 -18.90 -2.40 18.55
CA ASN A 79 -18.09 -3.56 18.89
C ASN A 79 -16.94 -3.65 17.91
N ASP A 80 -15.73 -3.62 18.41
CA ASP A 80 -14.44 -3.53 17.70
C ASP A 80 -13.64 -4.84 17.66
N ASN A 81 -14.19 -5.92 18.21
CA ASN A 81 -13.56 -7.25 18.19
C ASN A 81 -13.54 -7.86 16.77
N PHE A 82 -13.06 -7.09 15.81
CA PHE A 82 -13.02 -7.49 14.41
C PHE A 82 -11.67 -7.15 13.81
N TYR A 83 -11.00 -8.17 13.32
CA TYR A 83 -9.69 -8.07 12.71
C TYR A 83 -9.65 -8.88 11.42
N ILE A 84 -9.14 -8.27 10.36
CA ILE A 84 -8.97 -8.91 9.06
C ILE A 84 -7.51 -8.75 8.65
N SER A 85 -6.89 -9.84 8.24
CA SER A 85 -5.53 -9.82 7.71
C SER A 85 -5.49 -10.47 6.34
N THR A 86 -4.96 -9.74 5.37
CA THR A 86 -4.59 -10.25 4.06
C THR A 86 -3.07 -10.40 3.96
N ASN A 87 -2.55 -10.69 2.78
CA ASN A 87 -1.09 -10.80 2.60
C ASN A 87 -0.36 -9.47 2.83
N LEU A 88 -0.96 -8.36 2.43
CA LEU A 88 -0.35 -7.02 2.44
C LEU A 88 -0.91 -6.10 3.52
N TYR A 89 -2.18 -6.28 3.86
CA TYR A 89 -2.93 -5.36 4.70
C TYR A 89 -3.50 -6.03 5.94
N ASN A 90 -3.52 -5.27 7.02
CA ASN A 90 -4.31 -5.53 8.20
C ASN A 90 -5.38 -4.47 8.32
N TYR A 91 -6.60 -4.89 8.55
CA TYR A 91 -7.72 -4.01 8.83
C TYR A 91 -8.16 -4.26 10.26
N ALA A 92 -7.94 -3.27 11.10
CA ALA A 92 -8.28 -3.31 12.52
C ALA A 92 -9.31 -2.21 12.84
N PHE A 93 -10.19 -2.49 13.76
CA PHE A 93 -11.19 -1.56 14.28
C PHE A 93 -10.85 -1.11 15.71
N SER A 94 -9.63 -1.42 16.13
CA SER A 94 -8.97 -0.97 17.35
C SER A 94 -7.47 -0.87 17.10
N TYR A 95 -6.79 0.02 17.82
CA TYR A 95 -5.36 0.25 17.68
C TYR A 95 -4.49 -0.92 18.23
N ASP A 96 -5.08 -1.84 19.00
CA ASP A 96 -4.34 -2.91 19.68
C ASP A 96 -3.84 -4.02 18.73
N ASP A 97 -4.38 -4.10 17.50
CA ASP A 97 -4.08 -5.15 16.51
C ASP A 97 -3.09 -4.68 15.42
N TYR A 98 -2.03 -3.98 15.81
CA TYR A 98 -1.03 -3.46 14.88
C TYR A 98 0.02 -4.51 14.50
N ASP A 99 0.24 -4.75 13.19
CA ASP A 99 1.33 -5.58 12.65
C ASP A 99 2.38 -4.71 11.96
N THR A 100 3.62 -4.76 12.44
CA THR A 100 4.72 -3.94 11.91
C THR A 100 5.19 -4.35 10.51
N GLN A 101 4.84 -5.53 10.04
CA GLN A 101 5.28 -6.06 8.72
C GLN A 101 4.30 -5.77 7.58
N LYS A 102 3.11 -5.24 7.90
CA LYS A 102 2.05 -4.98 6.94
C LYS A 102 1.62 -3.52 6.93
N PHE A 103 0.84 -3.16 5.93
CA PHE A 103 0.08 -1.93 5.97
C PHE A 103 -1.12 -2.10 6.91
N ASN A 104 -1.22 -1.25 7.91
CA ASN A 104 -2.31 -1.31 8.89
C ASN A 104 -3.33 -0.22 8.58
N VAL A 105 -4.54 -0.63 8.28
CA VAL A 105 -5.70 0.25 8.10
C VAL A 105 -6.51 0.20 9.40
N ILE A 106 -6.39 1.23 10.20
CA ILE A 106 -7.09 1.36 11.48
C ILE A 106 -8.31 2.24 11.28
N ILE A 107 -9.47 1.74 11.67
CA ILE A 107 -10.75 2.41 11.49
C ILE A 107 -11.38 2.65 12.85
N GLU A 108 -11.60 3.92 13.16
CA GLU A 108 -12.18 4.36 14.43
C GLU A 108 -13.23 5.45 14.16
N ASP A 109 -14.44 5.27 14.68
CA ASP A 109 -15.51 6.29 14.71
C ASP A 109 -15.69 7.09 13.40
N GLY A 110 -15.76 6.38 12.26
CA GLY A 110 -15.99 7.01 10.96
C GLY A 110 -14.75 7.65 10.33
N THR A 111 -13.57 7.42 10.90
CA THR A 111 -12.29 7.80 10.31
C THR A 111 -11.41 6.59 10.05
N PHE A 112 -10.50 6.69 9.08
CA PHE A 112 -9.47 5.70 8.88
C PHE A 112 -8.09 6.33 8.93
N ASN A 113 -7.12 5.55 9.37
CA ASN A 113 -5.70 5.90 9.32
C ASN A 113 -4.93 4.69 8.74
N ILE A 114 -4.06 4.94 7.76
CA ILE A 114 -3.21 3.92 7.16
C ILE A 114 -1.79 4.13 7.68
N TYR A 115 -1.20 3.07 8.23
CA TYR A 115 0.15 3.07 8.77
C TYR A 115 1.02 2.03 8.07
N THR A 116 2.30 2.33 7.96
CA THR A 116 3.35 1.36 7.62
C THR A 116 4.58 1.66 8.47
N TYR A 117 5.17 0.63 9.08
CA TYR A 117 6.31 0.77 10.00
C TYR A 117 6.14 1.87 11.07
N GLY A 118 4.93 2.04 11.59
CA GLY A 118 4.61 3.07 12.59
C GLY A 118 4.41 4.48 12.04
N ILE A 119 4.57 4.69 10.73
CA ILE A 119 4.39 5.99 10.07
C ILE A 119 2.98 6.05 9.46
N ARG A 120 2.22 7.10 9.78
CA ARG A 120 0.93 7.35 9.16
C ARG A 120 1.13 7.89 7.74
N VAL A 121 0.64 7.15 6.74
CA VAL A 121 0.81 7.46 5.31
C VAL A 121 -0.44 8.07 4.68
N ALA A 122 -1.60 7.79 5.24
CA ALA A 122 -2.87 8.38 4.81
C ALA A 122 -3.88 8.43 5.95
N SER A 123 -4.87 9.30 5.83
CA SER A 123 -6.02 9.37 6.73
C SER A 123 -7.20 10.02 6.03
N GLY A 124 -8.41 9.69 6.45
CA GLY A 124 -9.63 10.25 5.88
C GLY A 124 -10.87 9.78 6.63
N ASN A 125 -12.02 10.03 6.04
CA ASN A 125 -13.31 9.61 6.58
C ASN A 125 -13.78 8.34 5.86
N ILE A 126 -14.45 7.47 6.61
CA ILE A 126 -15.11 6.28 6.08
C ILE A 126 -16.53 6.20 6.64
N GLU A 127 -17.51 6.06 5.77
CA GLU A 127 -18.91 5.87 6.17
C GLU A 127 -19.25 4.39 6.12
N LEU A 128 -19.20 3.71 7.26
CA LEU A 128 -19.59 2.30 7.35
C LEU A 128 -21.12 2.14 7.29
N GLY A 129 -21.88 3.17 7.73
CA GLY A 129 -23.33 3.07 7.84
C GLY A 129 -23.76 2.11 8.95
N ASP A 130 -24.99 1.60 8.82
CA ASP A 130 -25.50 0.54 9.70
C ASP A 130 -25.04 -0.80 9.14
N LEU A 131 -24.13 -1.46 9.84
CA LEU A 131 -23.50 -2.70 9.39
C LEU A 131 -23.37 -3.66 10.56
N LYS A 132 -23.72 -4.93 10.32
CA LYS A 132 -23.51 -6.01 11.27
C LYS A 132 -22.82 -7.17 10.60
N ILE A 133 -21.56 -7.41 10.97
CA ILE A 133 -20.80 -8.57 10.53
C ILE A 133 -20.62 -9.49 11.72
N ASP A 134 -21.15 -10.68 11.60
CA ASP A 134 -20.96 -11.79 12.55
C ASP A 134 -20.90 -13.10 11.75
N LYS A 135 -20.84 -14.23 12.45
CA LYS A 135 -20.80 -15.57 11.82
C LYS A 135 -21.96 -15.86 10.87
N ASN A 136 -23.08 -15.13 10.99
CA ASN A 136 -24.28 -15.29 10.18
C ASN A 136 -24.47 -14.13 9.18
N ALA A 137 -23.44 -13.30 8.99
CA ALA A 137 -23.50 -12.16 8.10
C ALA A 137 -23.85 -12.59 6.67
N SER A 138 -24.76 -11.85 6.05
CA SER A 138 -25.17 -12.10 4.68
C SER A 138 -24.04 -11.76 3.69
N SER A 139 -24.04 -12.41 2.53
CA SER A 139 -23.09 -12.08 1.46
C SER A 139 -23.15 -10.60 1.05
N LYS A 140 -24.31 -9.95 1.20
CA LYS A 140 -24.50 -8.54 0.91
C LYS A 140 -23.76 -7.65 1.91
N GLU A 141 -23.84 -7.96 3.20
CA GLU A 141 -23.13 -7.21 4.26
C GLU A 141 -21.62 -7.37 4.13
N ILE A 142 -21.16 -8.59 3.86
CA ILE A 142 -19.74 -8.88 3.62
C ILE A 142 -19.23 -8.09 2.40
N SER A 143 -19.93 -8.15 1.28
CA SER A 143 -19.57 -7.42 0.07
C SER A 143 -19.60 -5.89 0.28
N LEU A 144 -20.52 -5.38 1.09
CA LEU A 144 -20.60 -3.96 1.44
C LEU A 144 -19.36 -3.54 2.24
N LEU A 145 -18.99 -4.28 3.29
CA LEU A 145 -17.78 -3.99 4.07
C LEU A 145 -16.54 -4.09 3.19
N THR A 146 -16.42 -5.17 2.39
CA THR A 146 -15.29 -5.36 1.49
C THR A 146 -15.13 -4.18 0.53
N SER A 147 -16.22 -3.70 -0.08
CA SER A 147 -16.16 -2.58 -1.01
C SER A 147 -15.71 -1.28 -0.33
N LYS A 148 -16.16 -1.02 0.89
CA LYS A 148 -15.75 0.15 1.67
C LYS A 148 -14.27 0.12 2.05
N LEU A 149 -13.78 -1.02 2.53
CA LEU A 149 -12.37 -1.20 2.87
C LEU A 149 -11.47 -1.13 1.63
N TYR A 150 -11.90 -1.72 0.53
CA TYR A 150 -11.19 -1.69 -0.74
C TYR A 150 -11.08 -0.26 -1.29
N GLU A 151 -12.15 0.53 -1.23
CA GLU A 151 -12.19 1.93 -1.66
C GLU A 151 -11.16 2.77 -0.88
N VAL A 152 -11.09 2.62 0.45
CA VAL A 152 -10.12 3.31 1.31
C VAL A 152 -8.68 3.08 0.83
N VAL A 153 -8.31 1.83 0.55
CA VAL A 153 -6.95 1.51 0.14
C VAL A 153 -6.71 1.90 -1.32
N TYR A 154 -7.68 1.71 -2.19
CA TYR A 154 -7.59 2.06 -3.61
C TYR A 154 -7.41 3.56 -3.83
N GLU A 155 -8.17 4.41 -3.13
CA GLU A 155 -8.04 5.87 -3.22
C GLU A 155 -6.71 6.39 -2.66
N ASN A 156 -6.08 5.63 -1.76
CA ASN A 156 -4.81 5.99 -1.14
C ASN A 156 -3.60 5.22 -1.70
N ASP A 157 -3.77 4.48 -2.79
CA ASP A 157 -2.75 3.60 -3.38
C ASP A 157 -1.43 4.34 -3.68
N LEU A 158 -1.49 5.54 -4.25
CA LEU A 158 -0.30 6.35 -4.53
C LEU A 158 0.48 6.75 -3.27
N ASN A 159 -0.20 7.06 -2.17
CA ASN A 159 0.44 7.40 -0.90
C ASN A 159 1.10 6.17 -0.29
N ILE A 160 0.43 5.03 -0.35
CA ILE A 160 0.93 3.75 0.13
C ILE A 160 2.18 3.32 -0.64
N ILE A 161 2.15 3.39 -1.97
CA ILE A 161 3.29 3.07 -2.84
C ILE A 161 4.47 4.01 -2.56
N SER A 162 4.21 5.31 -2.46
CA SER A 162 5.25 6.30 -2.19
C SER A 162 5.93 6.03 -0.84
N ALA A 163 5.16 5.75 0.20
CA ALA A 163 5.70 5.40 1.51
C ALA A 163 6.51 4.10 1.47
N TYR A 164 6.03 3.08 0.76
CA TYR A 164 6.74 1.81 0.60
C TYR A 164 8.12 2.00 -0.06
N ILE A 165 8.18 2.81 -1.11
CA ILE A 165 9.43 3.12 -1.81
C ILE A 165 10.40 3.86 -0.87
N ILE A 166 9.95 4.88 -0.15
CA ILE A 166 10.80 5.67 0.76
C ILE A 166 11.38 4.81 1.88
N ILE A 167 10.63 3.85 2.39
CA ILE A 167 11.07 3.02 3.52
C ILE A 167 12.04 1.92 3.08
N ASN A 168 11.90 1.42 1.85
CA ASN A 168 12.69 0.30 1.34
C ASN A 168 13.86 0.72 0.43
N CYS A 169 14.06 2.01 0.17
CA CYS A 169 15.23 2.57 -0.51
C CYS A 169 16.25 3.16 0.45
#